data_891c7201c2787e4faca846977f4b5783
#
_entry.id   891c7201c2787e4faca846977f4b5783
#
_cell.length_a   1.000
_cell.length_b   1.000
_cell.length_c   1.000
_cell.angle_alpha   90.00
_cell.angle_beta   90.00
_cell.angle_gamma   90.00
#
_symmetry.space_group_name_H-M   'P 1'
#
loop_
_entity.id
_entity.type
_entity.pdbx_description
1 polymer ?
#
loop_
_entity_poly.entity_id
_entity_poly.type
_entity_poly.pdbx_seq_one_letter_code
_entity_poly.pdbx_strand_id
1 'polypeptide(L)'
;LGDVYKRQLLTHLCGGSAGREGAALQVGGALGNTFAKLFKFDEKDTRIMIMCGMSACFSALFGTPIAAAVFSMEVISVGVMYYAALVPCVLAAFIAQGISSALGLESTHFVVDEIASFSLINGSKFIIMSILFALASILLCVVLHGTSKLYTDYINNPYIRIIIAGALVIAMRYICLLYTSPSPRD
;
A
#
# COMPACT_ATOMS: atom_id res chain seq x y z
N LEU A 1 -11.74 -9.25 -7.61
CA LEU A 1 -11.00 -8.28 -8.42
C LEU A 1 -11.90 -7.22 -9.05
N GLY A 2 -12.97 -7.62 -9.76
CA GLY A 2 -13.87 -6.67 -10.43
C GLY A 2 -14.56 -5.69 -9.48
N ASP A 3 -14.91 -6.11 -8.28
CA ASP A 3 -15.61 -5.26 -7.32
C ASP A 3 -14.70 -4.20 -6.68
N VAL A 4 -13.41 -4.50 -6.48
CA VAL A 4 -12.44 -3.52 -5.95
C VAL A 4 -12.22 -2.41 -6.98
N TYR A 5 -12.03 -2.74 -8.25
CA TYR A 5 -11.86 -1.74 -9.31
C TYR A 5 -13.13 -0.90 -9.54
N LYS A 6 -14.31 -1.52 -9.52
CA LYS A 6 -15.59 -0.80 -9.66
C LYS A 6 -15.76 0.21 -8.52
N ARG A 7 -15.48 -0.20 -7.28
CA ARG A 7 -15.56 0.69 -6.11
C ARG A 7 -14.54 1.83 -6.22
N GLN A 8 -13.31 1.54 -6.62
CA GLN A 8 -12.27 2.55 -6.79
C GLN A 8 -12.65 3.54 -7.90
N LEU A 9 -13.13 3.05 -9.05
CA LEU A 9 -13.58 3.89 -10.15
C LEU A 9 -14.74 4.80 -9.73
N LEU A 10 -15.75 4.25 -9.05
CA LEU A 10 -16.87 5.04 -8.53
C LEU A 10 -16.41 6.09 -7.53
N THR A 11 -15.49 5.74 -6.62
CA THR A 11 -14.94 6.69 -5.65
C THR A 11 -14.23 7.85 -6.34
N HIS A 12 -13.44 7.57 -7.37
CA HIS A 12 -12.77 8.64 -8.14
C HIS A 12 -13.75 9.49 -8.96
N LEU A 13 -14.75 8.89 -9.58
CA LEU A 13 -15.79 9.61 -10.32
C LEU A 13 -16.59 10.55 -9.41
N CYS A 14 -16.80 10.16 -8.16
CA CYS A 14 -17.47 10.99 -7.15
C CYS A 14 -16.54 12.01 -6.48
N GLY A 15 -15.30 12.18 -6.97
CA GLY A 15 -14.33 13.12 -6.41
C GLY A 15 -13.67 12.68 -5.10
N GLY A 16 -13.83 11.42 -4.72
CA GLY A 16 -13.14 10.84 -3.56
C GLY A 16 -11.71 10.40 -3.91
N SER A 17 -10.84 10.37 -2.92
CA SER A 17 -9.48 9.84 -3.05
C SER A 17 -9.44 8.40 -2.57
N ALA A 18 -9.04 7.48 -3.43
CA ALA A 18 -8.79 6.08 -3.10
C ALA A 18 -7.33 5.74 -3.41
N GLY A 19 -6.60 5.24 -2.40
CA GLY A 19 -5.20 4.86 -2.56
C GLY A 19 -5.02 3.74 -3.60
N ARG A 20 -3.94 3.81 -4.36
CA ARG A 20 -3.59 2.81 -5.39
C ARG A 20 -2.86 1.61 -4.79
N GLU A 21 -2.24 1.79 -3.63
CA GLU A 21 -1.32 0.84 -3.02
C GLU A 21 -2.01 -0.48 -2.64
N GLY A 22 -3.11 -0.39 -1.90
CA GLY A 22 -3.89 -1.56 -1.49
C GLY A 22 -4.49 -2.32 -2.67
N ALA A 23 -4.95 -1.59 -3.71
CA ALA A 23 -5.49 -2.20 -4.91
C ALA A 23 -4.40 -2.96 -5.69
N ALA A 24 -3.20 -2.39 -5.84
CA ALA A 24 -2.08 -3.04 -6.51
C ALA A 24 -1.68 -4.35 -5.83
N LEU A 25 -1.59 -4.34 -4.49
CA LEU A 25 -1.30 -5.55 -3.71
C LEU A 25 -2.37 -6.63 -3.90
N GLN A 26 -3.64 -6.25 -3.84
CA GLN A 26 -4.75 -7.20 -4.02
C GLN A 26 -4.76 -7.79 -5.44
N VAL A 27 -4.50 -6.98 -6.45
CA VAL A 27 -4.39 -7.43 -7.84
C VAL A 27 -3.23 -8.40 -8.00
N GLY A 28 -2.04 -7.99 -7.53
CA GLY A 28 -0.84 -8.84 -7.57
C GLY A 28 -1.06 -10.17 -6.87
N GLY A 29 -1.59 -10.14 -5.66
CA GLY A 29 -1.89 -11.34 -4.89
C GLY A 29 -2.93 -12.26 -5.57
N ALA A 30 -3.98 -11.67 -6.16
CA ALA A 30 -5.00 -12.42 -6.86
C ALA A 30 -4.49 -13.04 -8.18
N LEU A 31 -3.63 -12.34 -8.92
CA LEU A 31 -2.94 -12.89 -10.07
C LEU A 31 -2.02 -14.04 -9.65
N GLY A 32 -1.21 -13.85 -8.61
CA GLY A 32 -0.37 -14.91 -8.05
C GLY A 32 -1.16 -16.15 -7.67
N ASN A 33 -2.29 -15.98 -6.97
CA ASN A 33 -3.19 -17.08 -6.62
C ASN A 33 -3.81 -17.77 -7.86
N THR A 34 -4.15 -16.99 -8.89
CA THR A 34 -4.70 -17.54 -10.14
C THR A 34 -3.65 -18.40 -10.86
N PHE A 35 -2.43 -17.94 -10.96
CA PHE A 35 -1.33 -18.72 -11.51
C PHE A 35 -1.04 -19.97 -10.70
N ALA A 36 -1.00 -19.87 -9.37
CA ALA A 36 -0.79 -21.03 -8.49
C ALA A 36 -1.86 -22.10 -8.71
N LYS A 37 -3.12 -21.73 -8.85
CA LYS A 37 -4.22 -22.66 -9.17
C LYS A 37 -4.08 -23.27 -10.55
N LEU A 38 -3.68 -22.47 -11.55
CA LEU A 38 -3.50 -22.94 -12.93
C LEU A 38 -2.40 -24.01 -13.00
N PHE A 39 -1.29 -23.81 -12.27
CA PHE A 39 -0.16 -24.75 -12.21
C PHE A 39 -0.34 -25.83 -11.13
N LYS A 40 -1.46 -25.81 -10.38
CA LYS A 40 -1.77 -26.78 -9.31
C LYS A 40 -0.67 -26.88 -8.24
N PHE A 41 -0.16 -25.74 -7.81
CA PHE A 41 0.82 -25.64 -6.73
C PHE A 41 0.21 -26.09 -5.40
N ASP A 42 1.05 -26.59 -4.51
CA ASP A 42 0.67 -26.89 -3.14
C ASP A 42 0.37 -25.61 -2.35
N GLU A 43 -0.05 -25.75 -1.10
CA GLU A 43 -0.42 -24.60 -0.25
C GLU A 43 0.78 -23.67 0.03
N LYS A 44 1.98 -24.24 0.19
CA LYS A 44 3.20 -23.48 0.48
C LYS A 44 3.64 -22.67 -0.74
N ASP A 45 3.70 -23.32 -1.91
CA ASP A 45 4.08 -22.67 -3.16
C ASP A 45 3.03 -21.64 -3.60
N THR A 46 1.74 -21.91 -3.31
CA THR A 46 0.66 -20.94 -3.54
C THR A 46 0.87 -19.67 -2.72
N ARG A 47 1.28 -19.76 -1.46
CA ARG A 47 1.61 -18.59 -0.63
C ARG A 47 2.79 -17.83 -1.20
N ILE A 48 3.85 -18.50 -1.62
CA ILE A 48 5.01 -17.87 -2.27
C ILE A 48 4.59 -17.16 -3.55
N MET A 49 3.77 -17.79 -4.38
CA MET A 49 3.29 -17.19 -5.63
C MET A 49 2.44 -15.94 -5.39
N ILE A 50 1.61 -15.92 -4.35
CA ILE A 50 0.83 -14.75 -3.94
C ILE A 50 1.78 -13.61 -3.54
N MET A 51 2.81 -13.90 -2.71
CA MET A 51 3.81 -12.92 -2.30
C MET A 51 4.58 -12.37 -3.51
N CYS A 52 4.97 -13.22 -4.46
CA CYS A 52 5.63 -12.80 -5.70
C CYS A 52 4.76 -11.86 -6.53
N GLY A 53 3.47 -12.17 -6.67
CA GLY A 53 2.53 -11.31 -7.39
C GLY A 53 2.35 -9.94 -6.72
N MET A 54 2.25 -9.91 -5.39
CA MET A 54 2.19 -8.67 -4.61
C MET A 54 3.47 -7.85 -4.77
N SER A 55 4.63 -8.52 -4.65
CA SER A 55 5.95 -7.90 -4.80
C SER A 55 6.15 -7.29 -6.19
N ALA A 56 5.76 -8.01 -7.24
CA ALA A 56 5.83 -7.55 -8.61
C ALA A 56 4.99 -6.29 -8.85
N CYS A 57 3.72 -6.30 -8.44
CA CYS A 57 2.83 -5.16 -8.61
C CYS A 57 3.28 -3.94 -7.81
N PHE A 58 3.74 -4.14 -6.57
CA PHE A 58 4.23 -3.04 -5.74
C PHE A 58 5.51 -2.43 -6.31
N SER A 59 6.43 -3.27 -6.78
CA SER A 59 7.68 -2.82 -7.42
C SER A 59 7.43 -2.02 -8.70
N ALA A 60 6.52 -2.48 -9.55
CA ALA A 60 6.14 -1.76 -10.77
C ALA A 60 5.52 -0.39 -10.47
N LEU A 61 4.77 -0.27 -9.37
CA LEU A 61 4.10 0.97 -8.98
C LEU A 61 5.08 2.01 -8.39
N PHE A 62 5.99 1.56 -7.52
CA PHE A 62 6.87 2.46 -6.75
C PHE A 62 8.32 2.49 -7.22
N GLY A 63 8.74 1.59 -8.09
CA GLY A 63 10.13 1.50 -8.54
C GLY A 63 11.13 1.07 -7.45
N THR A 64 10.66 0.36 -6.42
CA THR A 64 11.47 -0.03 -5.24
C THR A 64 11.46 -1.55 -5.05
N PRO A 65 12.22 -2.33 -5.86
CA PRO A 65 12.09 -3.78 -5.88
C PRO A 65 12.45 -4.48 -4.56
N ILE A 66 13.49 -4.03 -3.86
CA ILE A 66 13.90 -4.64 -2.59
C ILE A 66 12.84 -4.36 -1.50
N ALA A 67 12.37 -3.12 -1.39
CA ALA A 67 11.33 -2.77 -0.44
C ALA A 67 10.01 -3.51 -0.73
N ALA A 68 9.67 -3.65 -2.01
CA ALA A 68 8.48 -4.39 -2.46
C ALA A 68 8.54 -5.87 -2.04
N ALA A 69 9.69 -6.52 -2.17
CA ALA A 69 9.88 -7.90 -1.78
C ALA A 69 9.73 -8.10 -0.26
N VAL A 70 10.39 -7.27 0.54
CA VAL A 70 10.28 -7.32 2.01
C VAL A 70 8.86 -7.04 2.46
N PHE A 71 8.24 -5.99 1.92
CA PHE A 71 6.88 -5.59 2.28
C PHE A 71 5.84 -6.68 1.98
N SER A 72 5.92 -7.33 0.82
CA SER A 72 4.97 -8.39 0.47
C SER A 72 5.08 -9.62 1.35
N MET A 73 6.29 -9.95 1.86
CA MET A 73 6.46 -11.04 2.82
C MET A 73 5.87 -10.70 4.20
N GLU A 74 5.96 -9.44 4.62
CA GLU A 74 5.53 -9.01 5.94
C GLU A 74 4.02 -8.78 6.02
N VAL A 75 3.40 -8.33 4.92
CA VAL A 75 1.94 -8.07 4.85
C VAL A 75 1.11 -9.34 5.06
N ILE A 76 1.59 -10.50 4.61
CA ILE A 76 0.84 -11.77 4.74
C ILE A 76 0.93 -12.34 6.16
N SER A 77 2.06 -12.16 6.83
CA SER A 77 2.30 -12.71 8.17
C SER A 77 3.02 -11.70 9.03
N VAL A 78 2.26 -10.80 9.63
CA VAL A 78 2.81 -9.74 10.49
C VAL A 78 3.69 -10.33 11.59
N GLY A 79 4.96 -9.91 11.62
CA GLY A 79 5.93 -10.36 12.62
C GLY A 79 6.59 -11.71 12.33
N VAL A 80 6.23 -12.40 11.27
CA VAL A 80 6.87 -13.66 10.85
C VAL A 80 7.31 -13.58 9.41
N MET A 81 8.60 -13.42 9.18
CA MET A 81 9.18 -13.38 7.83
C MET A 81 9.28 -14.79 7.24
N TYR A 82 8.66 -14.99 6.08
CA TYR A 82 8.74 -16.25 5.34
C TYR A 82 9.95 -16.24 4.40
N TYR A 83 11.14 -16.54 4.93
CA TYR A 83 12.41 -16.43 4.20
C TYR A 83 12.48 -17.24 2.89
N ALA A 84 11.72 -18.34 2.78
CA ALA A 84 11.66 -19.11 1.55
C ALA A 84 11.11 -18.31 0.35
N ALA A 85 10.33 -17.26 0.61
CA ALA A 85 9.79 -16.39 -0.43
C ALA A 85 10.74 -15.25 -0.82
N LEU A 86 11.84 -15.01 -0.09
CA LEU A 86 12.72 -13.85 -0.31
C LEU A 86 13.25 -13.80 -1.73
N VAL A 87 13.91 -14.86 -2.18
CA VAL A 87 14.53 -14.90 -3.52
C VAL A 87 13.48 -14.81 -4.62
N PRO A 88 12.39 -15.61 -4.62
CA PRO A 88 11.33 -15.48 -5.61
C PRO A 88 10.70 -14.08 -5.65
N CYS A 89 10.42 -13.47 -4.50
CA CYS A 89 9.83 -12.12 -4.43
C CYS A 89 10.77 -11.04 -4.98
N VAL A 90 12.06 -11.13 -4.66
CA VAL A 90 13.07 -10.20 -5.19
C VAL A 90 13.16 -10.31 -6.71
N LEU A 91 13.25 -11.52 -7.25
CA LEU A 91 13.30 -11.75 -8.69
C LEU A 91 12.04 -11.22 -9.38
N ALA A 92 10.86 -11.54 -8.85
CA ALA A 92 9.59 -11.06 -9.38
C ALA A 92 9.51 -9.52 -9.38
N ALA A 93 10.00 -8.87 -8.31
CA ALA A 93 10.03 -7.42 -8.20
C ALA A 93 10.93 -6.76 -9.24
N PHE A 94 12.15 -7.26 -9.43
CA PHE A 94 13.09 -6.72 -10.42
C PHE A 94 12.61 -6.93 -11.85
N ILE A 95 12.08 -8.11 -12.16
CA ILE A 95 11.51 -8.40 -13.50
C ILE A 95 10.34 -7.45 -13.78
N ALA A 96 9.43 -7.29 -12.82
CA ALA A 96 8.27 -6.41 -12.99
C ALA A 96 8.67 -4.95 -13.18
N GLN A 97 9.68 -4.46 -12.45
CA GLN A 97 10.20 -3.12 -12.62
C GLN A 97 10.86 -2.95 -13.99
N GLY A 98 11.65 -3.94 -14.44
CA GLY A 98 12.29 -3.91 -15.76
C GLY A 98 11.25 -3.86 -16.89
N ILE A 99 10.17 -4.65 -16.79
CA ILE A 99 9.08 -4.62 -17.77
C ILE A 99 8.33 -3.29 -17.72
N SER A 100 8.03 -2.77 -16.52
CA SER A 100 7.37 -1.48 -16.34
C SER A 100 8.16 -0.35 -16.98
N SER A 101 9.48 -0.31 -16.74
CA SER A 101 10.37 0.68 -17.34
C SER A 101 10.47 0.53 -18.87
N ALA A 102 10.53 -0.70 -19.38
CA ALA A 102 10.56 -0.96 -20.83
C ALA A 102 9.26 -0.53 -21.54
N LEU A 103 8.13 -0.58 -20.84
CA LEU A 103 6.84 -0.10 -21.36
C LEU A 103 6.66 1.43 -21.19
N GLY A 104 7.64 2.14 -20.65
CA GLY A 104 7.57 3.59 -20.43
C GLY A 104 6.60 4.00 -19.33
N LEU A 105 6.25 3.09 -18.41
CA LEU A 105 5.42 3.42 -17.27
C LEU A 105 6.29 4.11 -16.22
N GLU A 106 5.93 5.36 -15.90
CA GLU A 106 6.59 6.10 -14.84
C GLU A 106 6.14 5.60 -13.48
N SER A 107 7.08 5.08 -12.70
CA SER A 107 6.87 4.78 -11.29
C SER A 107 6.81 6.08 -10.48
N THR A 108 6.14 6.06 -9.34
CA THR A 108 6.06 7.23 -8.45
C THR A 108 7.45 7.48 -7.84
N HIS A 109 8.17 8.46 -8.38
CA HIS A 109 9.47 8.88 -7.86
C HIS A 109 9.35 10.14 -7.01
N PHE A 110 9.97 10.10 -5.84
CA PHE A 110 10.23 11.31 -5.06
C PHE A 110 11.66 11.75 -5.35
N VAL A 111 11.82 12.93 -5.91
CA VAL A 111 13.15 13.50 -6.17
C VAL A 111 13.73 13.95 -4.83
N VAL A 112 14.86 13.35 -4.46
CA VAL A 112 15.65 13.77 -3.30
C VAL A 112 16.88 14.50 -3.81
N ASP A 113 16.92 15.81 -3.64
CA ASP A 113 17.97 16.66 -4.20
C ASP A 113 19.33 16.44 -3.54
N GLU A 114 19.35 16.11 -2.25
CA GLU A 114 20.59 15.83 -1.50
C GLU A 114 20.48 14.53 -0.71
N ILE A 115 21.37 13.61 -0.97
CA ILE A 115 21.52 12.39 -0.18
C ILE A 115 22.59 12.64 0.87
N ALA A 116 22.20 12.62 2.15
CA ALA A 116 23.12 12.78 3.27
C ALA A 116 24.16 11.65 3.27
N SER A 117 25.44 12.02 3.28
CA SER A 117 26.55 11.06 3.40
C SER A 117 26.42 10.23 4.68
N PHE A 118 26.85 8.97 4.62
CA PHE A 118 26.83 8.08 5.77
C PHE A 118 27.86 8.56 6.80
N SER A 119 27.36 9.17 7.89
CA SER A 119 28.15 9.65 9.03
C SER A 119 27.48 9.22 10.33
N LEU A 120 28.24 9.07 11.40
CA LEU A 120 27.72 8.71 12.72
C LEU A 120 26.65 9.72 13.21
N ILE A 121 26.86 11.01 12.90
CA ILE A 121 25.91 12.07 13.24
C ILE A 121 24.63 11.95 12.43
N ASN A 122 24.72 11.66 11.13
CA ASN A 122 23.55 11.44 10.29
C ASN A 122 22.83 10.14 10.68
N GLY A 123 23.57 9.09 11.04
CA GLY A 123 23.01 7.85 11.56
C GLY A 123 22.16 8.06 12.82
N SER A 124 22.62 8.87 13.77
CA SER A 124 21.85 9.19 14.98
C SER A 124 20.56 9.96 14.66
N LYS A 125 20.60 10.90 13.70
CA LYS A 125 19.40 11.62 13.23
C LYS A 125 18.38 10.67 12.60
N PHE A 126 18.83 9.70 11.79
CA PHE A 126 17.94 8.69 11.21
C PHE A 126 17.27 7.80 12.27
N ILE A 127 18.00 7.42 13.32
CA ILE A 127 17.42 6.64 14.43
C ILE A 127 16.32 7.44 15.14
N ILE A 128 16.59 8.70 15.48
CA ILE A 128 15.58 9.56 16.13
C ILE A 128 14.35 9.72 15.22
N MET A 129 14.56 10.00 13.94
CA MET A 129 13.48 10.15 12.97
C MET A 129 12.67 8.88 12.82
N SER A 130 13.31 7.71 12.80
CA SER A 130 12.64 6.41 12.74
C SER A 130 11.76 6.15 13.97
N ILE A 131 12.22 6.53 15.16
CA ILE A 131 11.45 6.43 16.40
C ILE A 131 10.21 7.33 16.33
N LEU A 132 10.37 8.58 15.87
CA LEU A 132 9.25 9.51 15.71
C LEU A 132 8.21 8.99 14.70
N PHE A 133 8.65 8.45 13.58
CA PHE A 133 7.75 7.86 12.59
C PHE A 133 7.05 6.60 13.12
N ALA A 134 7.75 5.76 13.90
CA ALA A 134 7.15 4.60 14.54
C ALA A 134 6.04 5.02 15.53
N LEU A 135 6.29 6.05 16.36
CA LEU A 135 5.28 6.58 17.26
C LEU A 135 4.08 7.18 16.52
N ALA A 136 4.33 7.94 15.45
CA ALA A 136 3.27 8.48 14.59
C ALA A 136 2.44 7.38 13.93
N SER A 137 3.09 6.32 13.47
CA SER A 137 2.42 5.14 12.89
C SER A 137 1.54 4.42 13.92
N ILE A 138 2.05 4.20 15.12
CA ILE A 138 1.27 3.60 16.22
C ILE A 138 0.05 4.47 16.54
N LEU A 139 0.25 5.78 16.67
CA LEU A 139 -0.84 6.72 16.93
C LEU A 139 -1.90 6.64 15.82
N LEU A 140 -1.48 6.64 14.56
CA LEU A 140 -2.40 6.50 13.41
C LEU A 140 -3.20 5.19 13.48
N CYS A 141 -2.54 4.08 13.76
CA CYS A 141 -3.20 2.78 13.90
C CYS A 141 -4.22 2.77 15.05
N VAL A 142 -3.87 3.33 16.19
CA VAL A 142 -4.78 3.44 17.35
C VAL A 142 -5.99 4.29 17.01
N VAL A 143 -5.79 5.44 16.36
CA VAL A 143 -6.87 6.35 15.95
C VAL A 143 -7.79 5.66 14.93
N LEU A 144 -7.23 5.01 13.91
CA LEU A 144 -8.01 4.31 12.88
C LEU A 144 -8.86 3.18 13.48
N HIS A 145 -8.26 2.34 14.32
CA HIS A 145 -8.99 1.26 14.99
C HIS A 145 -10.05 1.79 15.98
N GLY A 146 -9.69 2.79 16.78
CA GLY A 146 -10.59 3.44 17.70
C GLY A 146 -11.79 4.07 16.99
N THR A 147 -11.55 4.81 15.92
CA THR A 147 -12.59 5.43 15.11
C THR A 147 -13.48 4.37 14.45
N SER A 148 -12.90 3.32 13.88
CA SER A 148 -13.65 2.22 13.26
C SER A 148 -14.56 1.53 14.29
N LYS A 149 -14.04 1.25 15.48
CA LYS A 149 -14.81 0.65 16.58
C LYS A 149 -15.93 1.58 17.03
N LEU A 150 -15.64 2.86 17.26
CA LEU A 150 -16.62 3.86 17.64
C LEU A 150 -17.78 3.94 16.65
N TYR A 151 -17.46 4.02 15.35
CA TYR A 151 -18.48 4.03 14.29
C TYR A 151 -19.32 2.75 14.28
N THR A 152 -18.71 1.60 14.57
CA THR A 152 -19.41 0.31 14.58
C THR A 152 -20.34 0.17 15.77
N ASP A 153 -19.92 0.64 16.93
CA ASP A 153 -20.68 0.53 18.18
C ASP A 153 -21.87 1.52 18.21
N TYR A 154 -21.69 2.75 17.67
CA TYR A 154 -22.74 3.77 17.71
C TYR A 154 -23.71 3.73 16.53
N ILE A 155 -23.30 3.21 15.38
CA ILE A 155 -24.10 3.24 14.14
C ILE A 155 -24.23 1.83 13.59
N ASN A 156 -25.31 1.14 13.94
CA ASN A 156 -25.56 -0.23 13.46
C ASN A 156 -25.87 -0.31 11.96
N ASN A 157 -26.41 0.76 11.36
CA ASN A 157 -26.77 0.77 9.95
C ASN A 157 -25.59 1.20 9.07
N PRO A 158 -25.09 0.33 8.17
CA PRO A 158 -23.93 0.64 7.33
C PRO A 158 -24.15 1.82 6.36
N TYR A 159 -25.41 2.04 5.92
CA TYR A 159 -25.72 3.15 5.01
C TYR A 159 -25.65 4.50 5.72
N ILE A 160 -26.17 4.59 6.95
CA ILE A 160 -26.09 5.82 7.77
C ILE A 160 -24.61 6.12 8.08
N ARG A 161 -23.81 5.11 8.35
CA ARG A 161 -22.36 5.24 8.58
C ARG A 161 -21.65 5.92 7.43
N ILE A 162 -21.94 5.50 6.19
CA ILE A 162 -21.31 6.07 4.98
C ILE A 162 -21.75 7.53 4.79
N ILE A 163 -23.03 7.84 5.02
CA ILE A 163 -23.55 9.21 4.89
C ILE A 163 -22.88 10.14 5.91
N ILE A 164 -22.79 9.73 7.16
CA ILE A 164 -22.15 10.53 8.22
C ILE A 164 -20.66 10.73 7.93
N ALA A 165 -19.94 9.67 7.53
CA ALA A 165 -18.52 9.77 7.17
C ALA A 165 -18.31 10.70 5.97
N GLY A 166 -19.15 10.61 4.94
CA GLY A 166 -19.12 11.49 3.77
C GLY A 166 -19.39 12.95 4.14
N ALA A 167 -20.41 13.20 4.96
CA ALA A 167 -20.72 14.55 5.44
C ALA A 167 -19.58 15.16 6.26
N LEU A 168 -18.92 14.34 7.10
CA LEU A 168 -17.77 14.78 7.91
C LEU A 168 -16.57 15.14 7.03
N VAL A 169 -16.28 14.34 6.01
CA VAL A 169 -15.21 14.63 5.03
C VAL A 169 -15.49 15.93 4.28
N ILE A 170 -16.73 16.15 3.84
CA ILE A 170 -17.14 17.39 3.18
C ILE A 170 -16.98 18.59 4.12
N ALA A 171 -17.43 18.47 5.37
CA ALA A 171 -17.28 19.51 6.37
C ALA A 171 -15.80 19.84 6.66
N MET A 172 -14.94 18.80 6.80
CA MET A 172 -13.50 18.99 6.96
C MET A 172 -12.86 19.69 5.76
N ARG A 173 -13.29 19.37 4.54
CA ARG A 173 -12.82 20.05 3.32
C ARG A 173 -13.12 21.56 3.36
N TYR A 174 -14.29 21.95 3.83
CA TYR A 174 -14.65 23.37 3.96
C TYR A 174 -13.88 24.07 5.09
N ILE A 175 -13.66 23.40 6.21
CA ILE A 175 -12.98 23.98 7.38
C ILE A 175 -11.47 24.08 7.18
N CYS A 176 -10.85 23.06 6.62
CA CYS A 176 -9.39 22.96 6.52
C CYS A 176 -8.81 23.50 5.21
N LEU A 177 -9.64 24.04 4.29
CA LEU A 177 -9.17 24.48 2.96
C LEU A 177 -8.28 23.43 2.25
N LEU A 178 -8.51 22.17 2.49
CA LEU A 178 -7.81 21.03 1.88
C LEU A 178 -7.97 20.96 0.35
N TYR A 179 -8.54 22.02 -0.22
CA TYR A 179 -8.69 22.23 -1.67
C TYR A 179 -7.35 22.46 -2.38
N THR A 180 -6.33 22.83 -1.65
CA THR A 180 -5.00 23.18 -2.20
C THR A 180 -3.96 22.06 -2.06
N SER A 181 -4.33 20.89 -1.60
CA SER A 181 -3.43 19.74 -1.72
C SER A 181 -3.40 19.32 -3.19
N PRO A 182 -2.28 19.53 -3.91
CA PRO A 182 -2.18 19.04 -5.28
C PRO A 182 -2.47 17.54 -5.27
N SER A 183 -3.42 17.14 -6.10
CA SER A 183 -3.61 15.73 -6.35
C SER A 183 -2.28 15.16 -6.85
N PRO A 184 -1.86 13.97 -6.43
CA PRO A 184 -0.67 13.33 -7.00
C PRO A 184 -0.73 13.13 -8.52
N ARG A 185 -1.74 13.70 -9.17
CA ARG A 185 -2.02 13.63 -10.61
C ARG A 185 -1.94 14.96 -11.34
N ASP A 186 -1.76 16.04 -10.61
CA ASP A 186 -1.48 17.37 -11.16
C ASP A 186 0.05 17.58 -11.13
#